data_5911c4904a8026d53375547220638382
#
_entry.id   5911c4904a8026d53375547220638382
#
_cell.length_a   1.000
_cell.length_b   1.000
_cell.length_c   1.000
_cell.angle_alpha   90.00
_cell.angle_beta   90.00
_cell.angle_gamma   90.00
#
_symmetry.space_group_name_H-M   'P 1'
#
loop_
_entity.id
_entity.type
_entity.pdbx_description
1 polymer ?
#
loop_
_entity_poly.entity_id
_entity_poly.type
_entity_poly.pdbx_seq_one_letter_code
_entity_poly.pdbx_strand_id
1 'polypeptide(L)'
;MAGKARVFMCVALVLVLLLVETTAPSGQAHAVDCGGACSYRCSKSSRPNLCNRACNTCCRRCNCVPPGTAGNEDVCPCYAHMTTHDGRHKCP
;
A
#
# COMPACT_ATOMS: atom_id res chain seq x y z
N MET A 1 -32.04 42.70 6.67
CA MET A 1 -30.65 42.37 6.99
C MET A 1 -30.39 40.91 7.37
N ALA A 2 -31.39 40.06 7.34
CA ALA A 2 -31.27 38.63 7.59
C ALA A 2 -30.51 37.89 6.49
N GLY A 3 -30.37 38.44 5.26
CA GLY A 3 -29.73 37.81 4.16
C GLY A 3 -28.20 37.76 4.26
N LYS A 4 -27.56 38.71 4.92
CA LYS A 4 -26.09 38.70 5.07
C LYS A 4 -25.60 37.64 6.05
N ALA A 5 -26.37 37.35 7.10
CA ALA A 5 -26.01 36.29 8.06
C ALA A 5 -26.07 34.90 7.43
N ARG A 6 -27.03 34.67 6.54
CA ARG A 6 -27.18 33.38 5.86
C ARG A 6 -26.03 33.10 4.91
N VAL A 7 -25.52 34.12 4.22
CA VAL A 7 -24.39 33.98 3.28
C VAL A 7 -23.11 33.63 4.04
N PHE A 8 -22.87 34.24 5.19
CA PHE A 8 -21.70 33.94 6.02
C PHE A 8 -21.72 32.52 6.57
N MET A 9 -22.87 32.01 6.97
CA MET A 9 -22.99 30.64 7.47
C MET A 9 -22.73 29.61 6.35
N CYS A 10 -23.21 29.85 5.14
CA CYS A 10 -22.99 28.96 4.01
C CYS A 10 -21.50 28.89 3.62
N VAL A 11 -20.81 30.02 3.62
CA VAL A 11 -19.38 30.08 3.30
C VAL A 11 -18.55 29.35 4.35
N ALA A 12 -18.87 29.52 5.64
CA ALA A 12 -18.18 28.81 6.71
C ALA A 12 -18.37 27.28 6.63
N LEU A 13 -19.57 26.83 6.30
CA LEU A 13 -19.86 25.41 6.13
C LEU A 13 -19.13 24.81 4.94
N VAL A 14 -19.05 25.54 3.82
CA VAL A 14 -18.32 25.08 2.63
C VAL A 14 -16.82 24.98 2.91
N LEU A 15 -16.24 25.92 3.64
CA LEU A 15 -14.83 25.88 4.04
C LEU A 15 -14.52 24.70 4.94
N VAL A 16 -15.39 24.38 5.89
CA VAL A 16 -15.22 23.23 6.78
C VAL A 16 -15.30 21.92 6.01
N LEU A 17 -16.22 21.80 5.05
CA LEU A 17 -16.33 20.63 4.19
C LEU A 17 -15.09 20.42 3.31
N LEU A 18 -14.52 21.50 2.77
CA LEU A 18 -13.30 21.43 1.97
C LEU A 18 -12.10 20.95 2.80
N LEU A 19 -11.99 21.36 4.05
CA LEU A 19 -10.92 20.94 4.95
C LEU A 19 -11.02 19.44 5.29
N VAL A 20 -12.22 18.90 5.43
CA VAL A 20 -12.44 17.48 5.71
C VAL A 20 -12.04 16.63 4.49
N GLU A 21 -12.32 17.08 3.28
CA GLU A 21 -11.96 16.35 2.07
C GLU A 21 -10.45 16.25 1.83
N THR A 22 -9.67 17.22 2.28
CA THR A 22 -8.22 17.20 2.10
C THR A 22 -7.47 16.24 3.02
N THR A 23 -8.10 15.78 4.11
CA THR A 23 -7.46 14.85 5.04
C THR A 23 -7.72 13.38 4.72
N ALA A 24 -8.77 13.06 3.96
CA ALA A 24 -9.15 11.69 3.65
C ALA A 24 -8.19 10.97 2.68
N PRO A 25 -7.67 11.59 1.59
CA PRO A 25 -6.82 10.87 0.63
C PRO A 25 -5.43 10.52 1.13
N SER A 26 -4.87 11.26 2.08
CA SER A 26 -3.47 11.08 2.50
C SER A 26 -3.23 9.80 3.28
N GLY A 27 -4.25 9.24 3.95
CA GLY A 27 -4.12 7.99 4.70
C GLY A 27 -4.15 6.74 3.84
N GLN A 28 -4.62 6.82 2.60
CA GLN A 28 -4.78 5.67 1.71
C GLN A 28 -3.63 5.53 0.70
N ALA A 29 -2.81 6.56 0.53
CA ALA A 29 -1.77 6.62 -0.49
C ALA A 29 -0.58 5.68 -0.23
N HIS A 30 -0.45 5.12 0.98
CA HIS A 30 0.69 4.30 1.39
C HIS A 30 0.38 2.81 1.47
N ALA A 31 -0.84 2.39 1.15
CA ALA A 31 -1.20 0.98 1.16
C ALA A 31 -0.74 0.30 -0.13
N VAL A 32 0.12 -0.70 -0.02
CA VAL A 32 0.55 -1.50 -1.16
C VAL A 32 -0.53 -2.55 -1.44
N ASP A 33 -0.91 -2.69 -2.72
CA ASP A 33 -1.78 -3.77 -3.16
C ASP A 33 -0.96 -5.06 -3.24
N CYS A 34 -0.92 -5.81 -2.16
CA CYS A 34 -0.15 -7.04 -2.09
C CYS A 34 -0.60 -8.08 -3.12
N GLY A 35 -1.89 -8.21 -3.35
CA GLY A 35 -2.41 -9.15 -4.34
C GLY A 35 -1.90 -8.87 -5.73
N GLY A 36 -2.05 -7.63 -6.21
CA GLY A 36 -1.60 -7.23 -7.54
C GLY A 36 -0.08 -7.23 -7.68
N ALA A 37 0.63 -6.70 -6.68
CA ALA A 37 2.08 -6.64 -6.69
C ALA A 37 2.70 -8.04 -6.69
N CYS A 38 2.18 -8.96 -5.88
CA CYS A 38 2.66 -10.33 -5.82
C CYS A 38 2.31 -11.13 -7.06
N SER A 39 1.13 -10.90 -7.65
CA SER A 39 0.75 -11.53 -8.91
C SER A 39 1.76 -11.21 -10.00
N TYR A 40 2.18 -9.96 -10.11
CA TYR A 40 3.21 -9.56 -11.05
C TYR A 40 4.58 -10.15 -10.69
N ARG A 41 4.98 -10.07 -9.41
CA ARG A 41 6.25 -10.60 -8.92
C ARG A 41 6.39 -12.09 -9.24
N CYS A 42 5.31 -12.85 -9.12
CA CYS A 42 5.28 -14.30 -9.30
C CYS A 42 4.88 -14.72 -10.71
N SER A 43 4.72 -13.79 -11.65
CA SER A 43 4.21 -14.09 -13.00
C SER A 43 5.09 -15.05 -13.81
N LYS A 44 6.38 -15.10 -13.52
CA LYS A 44 7.32 -16.02 -14.18
C LYS A 44 7.75 -17.18 -13.31
N SER A 45 7.11 -17.37 -12.17
CA SER A 45 7.45 -18.46 -11.26
C SER A 45 6.95 -19.80 -11.82
N SER A 46 7.75 -20.87 -11.63
CA SER A 46 7.33 -22.23 -11.94
C SER A 46 6.26 -22.75 -10.96
N ARG A 47 6.14 -22.12 -9.79
CA ARG A 47 5.15 -22.46 -8.77
C ARG A 47 4.39 -21.20 -8.33
N PRO A 48 3.48 -20.70 -9.17
CA PRO A 48 2.87 -19.39 -8.93
C PRO A 48 2.03 -19.34 -7.64
N ASN A 49 1.34 -20.41 -7.28
CA ASN A 49 0.53 -20.43 -6.07
C ASN A 49 1.38 -20.35 -4.80
N LEU A 50 2.48 -21.08 -4.76
CA LEU A 50 3.42 -21.05 -3.65
C LEU A 50 4.10 -19.68 -3.57
N CYS A 51 4.53 -19.16 -4.70
CA CYS A 51 5.15 -17.84 -4.80
C CYS A 51 4.21 -16.75 -4.29
N ASN A 52 2.95 -16.75 -4.74
CA ASN A 52 1.97 -15.76 -4.34
C ASN A 52 1.68 -15.81 -2.85
N ARG A 53 1.60 -17.00 -2.26
CA ARG A 53 1.37 -17.16 -0.83
C ARG A 53 2.51 -16.55 -0.02
N ALA A 54 3.74 -16.90 -0.36
CA ALA A 54 4.93 -16.38 0.32
C ALA A 54 5.07 -14.87 0.13
N CYS A 55 4.90 -14.38 -1.09
CA CYS A 55 4.97 -12.96 -1.40
C CYS A 55 3.94 -12.16 -0.63
N ASN A 56 2.68 -12.62 -0.58
CA ASN A 56 1.62 -11.92 0.13
C ASN A 56 1.90 -11.83 1.63
N THR A 57 2.43 -12.88 2.23
CA THR A 57 2.83 -12.88 3.64
C THR A 57 3.90 -11.82 3.89
N CYS A 58 4.93 -11.79 3.05
CA CYS A 58 6.03 -10.82 3.15
C CYS A 58 5.53 -9.39 2.91
N CYS A 59 4.70 -9.20 1.90
CA CYS A 59 4.14 -7.89 1.58
C CYS A 59 3.30 -7.33 2.73
N ARG A 60 2.46 -8.15 3.35
CA ARG A 60 1.63 -7.70 4.48
C ARG A 60 2.45 -7.27 5.67
N ARG A 61 3.57 -7.95 5.93
CA ARG A 61 4.46 -7.61 7.04
C ARG A 61 5.32 -6.40 6.76
N CYS A 62 5.79 -6.25 5.53
CA CYS A 62 6.76 -5.24 5.15
C CYS A 62 6.17 -4.07 4.37
N ASN A 63 4.93 -4.19 3.92
CA ASN A 63 4.25 -3.19 3.09
C ASN A 63 5.09 -2.79 1.87
N CYS A 64 5.77 -3.77 1.26
CA CYS A 64 6.67 -3.55 0.13
C CYS A 64 6.85 -4.86 -0.63
N VAL A 65 6.90 -4.78 -1.96
CA VAL A 65 7.29 -5.87 -2.84
C VAL A 65 8.36 -5.34 -3.80
N PRO A 66 9.49 -6.02 -3.95
CA PRO A 66 10.52 -5.56 -4.88
C PRO A 66 10.00 -5.49 -6.32
N PRO A 67 10.39 -4.48 -7.09
CA PRO A 67 9.93 -4.34 -8.47
C PRO A 67 10.46 -5.44 -9.37
N GLY A 68 9.76 -5.71 -10.47
CA GLY A 68 10.11 -6.75 -11.41
C GLY A 68 9.70 -8.14 -10.92
N THR A 69 10.21 -9.16 -11.57
CA THR A 69 9.87 -10.56 -11.30
C THR A 69 10.96 -11.31 -10.54
N ALA A 70 12.13 -10.71 -10.36
CA ALA A 70 13.25 -11.28 -9.61
C ALA A 70 14.23 -10.17 -9.22
N GLY A 71 14.97 -10.38 -8.16
CA GLY A 71 15.98 -9.42 -7.69
C GLY A 71 15.38 -8.14 -7.14
N ASN A 72 16.13 -7.03 -7.22
CA ASN A 72 15.72 -5.70 -6.77
C ASN A 72 15.34 -5.62 -5.30
N GLU A 73 15.81 -6.54 -4.47
CA GLU A 73 15.44 -6.67 -3.05
C GLU A 73 15.99 -5.53 -2.19
N ASP A 74 16.99 -4.83 -2.66
CA ASP A 74 17.56 -3.66 -1.99
C ASP A 74 16.55 -2.53 -1.81
N VAL A 75 15.51 -2.47 -2.64
CA VAL A 75 14.42 -1.51 -2.54
C VAL A 75 13.50 -1.82 -1.35
N CYS A 76 13.45 -3.08 -0.93
CA CYS A 76 12.59 -3.56 0.15
C CYS A 76 13.41 -4.35 1.19
N PRO A 77 14.20 -3.68 2.05
CA PRO A 77 15.07 -4.40 2.99
C PRO A 77 14.33 -5.36 3.92
N CYS A 78 13.15 -4.97 4.41
CA CYS A 78 12.32 -5.84 5.25
C CYS A 78 11.97 -7.14 4.52
N TYR A 79 11.53 -7.03 3.28
CA TYR A 79 11.18 -8.16 2.42
C TYR A 79 12.42 -9.03 2.16
N ALA A 80 13.56 -8.41 1.87
CA ALA A 80 14.81 -9.10 1.57
C ALA A 80 15.34 -9.92 2.77
N HIS A 81 15.12 -9.43 3.98
CA HIS A 81 15.68 -10.05 5.19
C HIS A 81 14.74 -11.03 5.90
N MET A 82 13.53 -11.24 5.39
CA MET A 82 12.63 -12.24 5.97
C MET A 82 13.14 -13.64 5.70
N THR A 83 13.18 -14.48 6.75
CA THR A 83 13.69 -15.83 6.66
C THR A 83 12.70 -16.84 7.18
N THR A 84 12.85 -18.10 6.74
CA THR A 84 12.15 -19.26 7.29
C THR A 84 12.76 -19.67 8.62
N HIS A 85 12.19 -20.67 9.29
CA HIS A 85 12.74 -21.22 10.52
C HIS A 85 14.18 -21.74 10.34
N ASP A 86 14.54 -22.18 9.14
CA ASP A 86 15.85 -22.73 8.81
C ASP A 86 16.87 -21.62 8.48
N GLY A 87 16.47 -20.36 8.55
CA GLY A 87 17.33 -19.24 8.14
C GLY A 87 17.42 -19.03 6.63
N ARG A 88 16.59 -19.70 5.85
CA ARG A 88 16.56 -19.53 4.39
C ARG A 88 15.73 -18.33 4.01
N HIS A 89 16.06 -17.77 2.86
CA HIS A 89 15.31 -16.65 2.28
C HIS A 89 13.85 -17.05 2.05
N LYS A 90 12.92 -16.29 2.63
CA LYS A 90 11.50 -16.64 2.62
C LYS A 90 10.75 -16.05 1.43
N CYS A 91 11.06 -14.83 1.04
CA CYS A 91 10.29 -14.05 0.08
C CYS A 91 10.83 -14.24 -1.34
N PRO A 92 9.94 -14.50 -2.30
CA PRO A 92 10.37 -14.74 -3.69
C PRO A 92 10.87 -13.47 -4.42
#